data_31589a557765788ef2600af86a847a33
#
_entry.id   31589a557765788ef2600af86a847a33
#
_cell.length_a   1.000
_cell.length_b   1.000
_cell.length_c   1.000
_cell.angle_alpha   90.00
_cell.angle_beta   90.00
_cell.angle_gamma   90.00
#
_symmetry.space_group_name_H-M   'P 1'
#
loop_
_entity.id
_entity.type
_entity.pdbx_description
1 polymer ?
#
loop_
_entity_poly.entity_id
_entity_poly.type
_entity_poly.pdbx_seq_one_letter_code
_entity_poly.pdbx_strand_id
1 'polypeptide(L)'
;MRIIWEMDDTEYIKNEFLNLKTRQDVADIIGISDSSLRYFLYAIRPDNMYIDYNIKKRNGGIREISSPNNKLKNIQKKLVKILNCVYQKKPSAYGFVEGRNIVQNAERHCKQKVVLNIDLKNFFSQIHFGR
;
A
#
# COMPACT_ATOMS: atom_id res chain seq x y z
N MET A 1 -6.22 -25.65 3.51
CA MET A 1 -5.88 -24.21 3.35
C MET A 1 -4.37 -24.08 3.42
N ARG A 2 -3.70 -23.92 2.28
CA ARG A 2 -2.22 -23.78 2.22
C ARG A 2 -1.89 -22.36 2.66
N ILE A 3 -1.12 -22.19 3.72
CA ILE A 3 -0.68 -20.88 4.19
C ILE A 3 0.45 -20.44 3.25
N ILE A 4 0.13 -19.65 2.23
CA ILE A 4 1.05 -19.13 1.19
C ILE A 4 2.20 -18.30 1.78
N TRP A 5 2.08 -17.89 3.04
CA TRP A 5 3.01 -16.98 3.72
C TRP A 5 4.32 -17.61 4.19
N GLU A 6 4.46 -18.92 4.10
CA GLU A 6 5.70 -19.66 4.45
C GLU A 6 6.59 -19.94 3.23
N MET A 7 6.10 -19.65 2.02
CA MET A 7 6.89 -19.80 0.79
C MET A 7 7.40 -18.43 0.36
N ASP A 8 8.70 -18.25 0.40
CA ASP A 8 9.47 -17.07 -0.07
C ASP A 8 9.56 -17.07 -1.62
N ASP A 9 8.48 -17.48 -2.27
CA ASP A 9 8.41 -17.64 -3.73
C ASP A 9 7.65 -16.45 -4.35
N THR A 10 8.40 -15.39 -4.57
CA THR A 10 7.92 -14.16 -5.21
C THR A 10 7.24 -14.45 -6.56
N GLU A 11 7.77 -15.39 -7.34
CA GLU A 11 7.22 -15.72 -8.65
C GLU A 11 5.89 -16.49 -8.53
N TYR A 12 5.76 -17.37 -7.54
CA TYR A 12 4.50 -18.05 -7.26
C TYR A 12 3.39 -17.05 -6.89
N ILE A 13 3.65 -16.15 -5.93
CA ILE A 13 2.69 -15.12 -5.50
C ILE A 13 2.29 -14.23 -6.67
N LYS A 14 3.24 -13.84 -7.51
CA LYS A 14 2.98 -13.04 -8.70
C LYS A 14 2.08 -13.77 -9.69
N ASN A 15 2.33 -15.04 -9.97
CA ASN A 15 1.52 -15.84 -10.87
C ASN A 15 0.10 -16.05 -10.32
N GLU A 16 -0.04 -16.36 -9.04
CA GLU A 16 -1.35 -16.43 -8.38
C GLU A 16 -2.12 -15.11 -8.51
N PHE A 17 -1.46 -13.98 -8.23
CA PHE A 17 -2.08 -12.67 -8.35
C PHE A 17 -2.55 -12.35 -9.77
N LEU A 18 -1.76 -12.67 -10.79
CA LEU A 18 -2.10 -12.42 -12.19
C LEU A 18 -3.23 -13.32 -12.70
N ASN A 19 -3.48 -14.44 -12.05
CA ASN A 19 -4.53 -15.39 -12.39
C ASN A 19 -5.82 -15.21 -11.59
N LEU A 20 -5.92 -14.19 -10.71
CA LEU A 20 -7.13 -13.90 -9.95
C LEU A 20 -8.33 -13.63 -10.89
N LYS A 21 -9.43 -14.34 -10.69
CA LYS A 21 -10.67 -14.20 -11.48
C LYS A 21 -11.88 -13.96 -10.60
N THR A 22 -11.86 -14.45 -9.38
CA THR A 22 -12.99 -14.42 -8.47
C THR A 22 -12.64 -13.73 -7.16
N ARG A 23 -13.67 -13.32 -6.41
CA ARG A 23 -13.49 -12.79 -5.05
C ARG A 23 -12.90 -13.84 -4.12
N GLN A 24 -13.23 -15.12 -4.32
CA GLN A 24 -12.66 -16.22 -3.54
C GLN A 24 -11.15 -16.30 -3.74
N ASP A 25 -10.66 -16.20 -4.97
CA ASP A 25 -9.22 -16.19 -5.25
C ASP A 25 -8.50 -15.04 -4.54
N VAL A 26 -9.16 -13.87 -4.48
CA VAL A 26 -8.63 -12.71 -3.73
C VAL A 26 -8.60 -12.99 -2.22
N ALA A 27 -9.64 -13.62 -1.68
CA ALA A 27 -9.66 -14.00 -0.26
C ALA A 27 -8.56 -15.00 0.06
N ASP A 28 -8.35 -15.99 -0.80
CA ASP A 28 -7.36 -17.06 -0.63
C ASP A 28 -5.92 -16.51 -0.69
N ILE A 29 -5.60 -15.66 -1.65
CA ILE A 29 -4.26 -15.06 -1.75
C ILE A 29 -3.95 -14.12 -0.58
N ILE A 30 -4.95 -13.41 -0.04
CA ILE A 30 -4.79 -12.60 1.18
C ILE A 30 -4.74 -13.50 2.43
N GLY A 31 -5.22 -14.74 2.35
CA GLY A 31 -5.31 -15.67 3.48
C GLY A 31 -6.37 -15.26 4.50
N ILE A 32 -7.57 -14.93 4.02
CA ILE A 32 -8.78 -14.66 4.82
C ILE A 32 -9.96 -15.45 4.25
N SER A 33 -11.04 -15.60 5.01
CA SER A 33 -12.26 -16.22 4.48
C SER A 33 -12.99 -15.27 3.53
N ASP A 34 -13.72 -15.82 2.54
CA ASP A 34 -14.58 -15.04 1.64
C ASP A 34 -15.62 -14.22 2.42
N SER A 35 -16.17 -14.77 3.49
CA SER A 35 -17.10 -14.05 4.37
C SER A 35 -16.45 -12.83 5.04
N SER A 36 -15.18 -12.95 5.47
CA SER A 36 -14.42 -11.82 6.00
C SER A 36 -14.16 -10.76 4.92
N LEU A 37 -13.79 -11.18 3.72
CA LEU A 37 -13.57 -10.25 2.61
C LEU A 37 -14.87 -9.51 2.25
N ARG A 38 -15.99 -10.23 2.15
CA ARG A 38 -17.33 -9.63 1.92
C ARG A 38 -17.70 -8.60 2.98
N TYR A 39 -17.42 -8.92 4.24
CA TYR A 39 -17.68 -7.99 5.35
C TYR A 39 -16.91 -6.68 5.17
N PHE A 40 -15.62 -6.75 4.82
CA PHE A 40 -14.81 -5.55 4.59
C PHE A 40 -15.21 -4.76 3.34
N LEU A 41 -15.67 -5.44 2.29
CA LEU A 41 -16.05 -4.77 1.04
C LEU A 41 -17.44 -4.13 1.09
N TYR A 42 -18.40 -4.75 1.81
CA TYR A 42 -19.82 -4.41 1.64
C TYR A 42 -20.58 -4.15 2.95
N ALA A 43 -20.11 -4.65 4.08
CA ALA A 43 -20.89 -4.62 5.32
C ALA A 43 -20.37 -3.62 6.35
N ILE A 44 -19.05 -3.44 6.44
CA ILE A 44 -18.47 -2.53 7.42
C ILE A 44 -18.61 -1.08 6.95
N ARG A 45 -19.06 -0.20 7.85
CA ARG A 45 -19.08 1.23 7.57
C ARG A 45 -17.66 1.80 7.56
N PRO A 46 -17.35 2.78 6.68
CA PRO A 46 -16.03 3.42 6.63
C PRO A 46 -15.57 3.95 8.00
N ASP A 47 -16.48 4.53 8.78
CA ASP A 47 -16.20 5.07 10.13
C ASP A 47 -15.70 4.01 11.11
N ASN A 48 -16.00 2.73 10.87
CA ASN A 48 -15.53 1.61 11.69
C ASN A 48 -14.22 1.00 11.17
N MET A 49 -13.76 1.43 10.01
CA MET A 49 -12.49 0.94 9.42
C MET A 49 -11.29 1.75 9.89
N TYR A 50 -11.47 3.04 10.15
CA TYR A 50 -10.41 3.96 10.50
C TYR A 50 -10.70 4.66 11.82
N ILE A 51 -9.64 5.04 12.52
CA ILE A 51 -9.65 5.88 13.71
C ILE A 51 -8.94 7.17 13.32
N ASP A 52 -9.66 8.28 13.36
CA ASP A 52 -9.13 9.59 13.01
C ASP A 52 -8.63 10.29 14.27
N TYR A 53 -7.44 10.89 14.18
CA TYR A 53 -6.85 11.69 15.24
C TYR A 53 -5.91 12.76 14.68
N ASN A 54 -5.69 13.79 15.48
CA ASN A 54 -4.87 14.92 15.10
C ASN A 54 -3.50 14.89 15.76
N ILE A 55 -2.45 15.19 14.98
CA ILE A 55 -1.09 15.39 15.48
C ILE A 55 -0.59 16.80 15.17
N LYS A 56 0.16 17.39 16.10
CA LYS A 56 0.79 18.69 15.88
C LYS A 56 2.01 18.55 14.95
N LYS A 57 2.11 19.39 13.94
CA LYS A 57 3.30 19.52 13.10
C LYS A 57 4.38 20.33 13.84
N ARG A 58 5.66 20.15 13.48
CA ARG A 58 6.77 20.95 14.02
C ARG A 58 6.60 22.46 13.81
N ASN A 59 5.92 22.86 12.74
CA ASN A 59 5.65 24.27 12.39
C ASN A 59 4.35 24.82 12.99
N GLY A 60 3.78 24.16 14.00
CA GLY A 60 2.56 24.62 14.70
C GLY A 60 1.22 24.24 14.04
N GLY A 61 1.22 23.70 12.83
CA GLY A 61 -0.02 23.25 12.16
C GLY A 61 -0.53 21.91 12.70
N ILE A 62 -1.75 21.55 12.32
CA ILE A 62 -2.38 20.26 12.63
C ILE A 62 -2.28 19.34 11.40
N ARG A 63 -2.07 18.04 11.64
CA ARG A 63 -2.19 16.98 10.63
C ARG A 63 -3.24 15.99 11.11
N GLU A 64 -4.26 15.82 10.33
CA GLU A 64 -5.25 14.75 10.52
C GLU A 64 -4.64 13.42 10.05
N ILE A 65 -4.79 12.38 10.85
CA ILE A 65 -4.31 11.04 10.58
C ILE A 65 -5.49 10.09 10.67
N SER A 66 -5.71 9.31 9.63
CA SER A 66 -6.66 8.20 9.60
C SER A 66 -5.90 6.88 9.73
N SER A 67 -6.00 6.23 10.86
CA SER A 67 -5.32 4.96 11.13
C SER A 67 -6.29 3.80 10.97
N PRO A 68 -5.99 2.79 10.14
CA PRO A 68 -6.85 1.63 10.00
C PRO A 68 -6.92 0.84 11.30
N ASN A 69 -8.09 0.25 11.59
CA ASN A 69 -8.22 -0.70 12.68
C ASN A 69 -7.30 -1.93 12.47
N ASN A 70 -7.04 -2.70 13.52
CA ASN A 70 -6.07 -3.80 13.47
C ASN A 70 -6.40 -4.87 12.42
N LYS A 71 -7.67 -5.16 12.19
CA LYS A 71 -8.09 -6.16 11.18
C LYS A 71 -7.80 -5.67 9.77
N LEU A 72 -8.19 -4.44 9.44
CA LEU A 72 -7.92 -3.82 8.15
C LEU A 72 -6.40 -3.64 7.94
N LYS A 73 -5.68 -3.21 8.97
CA LYS A 73 -4.22 -3.05 8.93
C LYS A 73 -3.50 -4.35 8.58
N ASN A 74 -3.97 -5.49 9.10
CA ASN A 74 -3.41 -6.80 8.78
C ASN A 74 -3.66 -7.18 7.31
N ILE A 75 -4.86 -6.93 6.79
CA ILE A 75 -5.20 -7.14 5.38
C ILE A 75 -4.30 -6.25 4.50
N GLN A 76 -4.19 -4.97 4.81
CA GLN A 76 -3.34 -4.03 4.07
C GLN A 76 -1.86 -4.46 4.05
N LYS A 77 -1.31 -4.93 5.18
CA LYS A 77 0.07 -5.45 5.24
C LYS A 77 0.27 -6.66 4.32
N LYS A 78 -0.69 -7.57 4.25
CA LYS A 78 -0.64 -8.72 3.36
C LYS A 78 -0.72 -8.28 1.89
N LEU A 79 -1.62 -7.36 1.56
CA LEU A 79 -1.73 -6.78 0.22
C LEU A 79 -0.44 -6.11 -0.22
N VAL A 80 0.23 -5.35 0.65
CA VAL A 80 1.53 -4.73 0.33
C VAL A 80 2.57 -5.79 -0.05
N LYS A 81 2.65 -6.91 0.67
CA LYS A 81 3.58 -8.00 0.32
C LYS A 81 3.27 -8.56 -1.07
N ILE A 82 2.00 -8.86 -1.35
CA ILE A 82 1.57 -9.39 -2.66
C ILE A 82 1.90 -8.39 -3.77
N LEU A 83 1.53 -7.12 -3.59
CA LEU A 83 1.76 -6.08 -4.59
C LEU A 83 3.25 -5.82 -4.84
N ASN A 84 4.10 -5.96 -3.82
CA ASN A 84 5.56 -5.87 -3.99
C ASN A 84 6.13 -6.99 -4.87
N CYS A 85 5.51 -8.19 -4.87
CA CYS A 85 5.90 -9.27 -5.77
C CYS A 85 5.54 -8.97 -7.24
N VAL A 86 4.49 -8.18 -7.47
CA VAL A 86 4.01 -7.83 -8.81
C VAL A 86 4.63 -6.52 -9.32
N TYR A 87 4.95 -5.61 -8.40
CA TYR A 87 5.43 -4.28 -8.76
C TYR A 87 6.79 -4.29 -9.43
N GLN A 88 6.86 -3.72 -10.62
CA GLN A 88 8.12 -3.50 -11.32
C GLN A 88 8.76 -2.19 -10.84
N LYS A 89 9.91 -2.29 -10.16
CA LYS A 89 10.65 -1.15 -9.60
C LYS A 89 11.11 -0.20 -10.72
N LYS A 90 10.48 0.96 -10.84
CA LYS A 90 10.90 1.98 -11.81
C LYS A 90 12.25 2.57 -11.40
N PRO A 91 13.16 2.88 -12.34
CA PRO A 91 14.50 3.44 -12.04
C PRO A 91 14.46 4.75 -11.23
N SER A 92 13.46 5.58 -11.47
CA SER A 92 13.27 6.90 -10.82
C SER A 92 12.49 6.86 -9.49
N ALA A 93 11.89 5.71 -9.11
CA ALA A 93 11.12 5.61 -7.88
C ALA A 93 12.02 5.23 -6.70
N TYR A 94 12.11 6.07 -5.68
CA TYR A 94 12.86 5.83 -4.46
C TYR A 94 11.99 5.74 -3.21
N GLY A 95 10.87 6.44 -3.18
CA GLY A 95 9.91 6.38 -2.07
C GLY A 95 9.13 5.07 -2.08
N PHE A 96 8.97 4.45 -0.90
CA PHE A 96 8.19 3.22 -0.68
C PHE A 96 8.66 2.00 -1.50
N VAL A 97 9.89 2.02 -2.01
CA VAL A 97 10.49 0.91 -2.75
C VAL A 97 11.49 0.19 -1.87
N GLU A 98 11.27 -1.11 -1.68
CA GLU A 98 12.14 -1.96 -0.88
C GLU A 98 13.59 -1.96 -1.42
N GLY A 99 14.57 -1.85 -0.52
CA GLY A 99 15.99 -1.77 -0.88
C GLY A 99 16.45 -0.41 -1.41
N ARG A 100 15.58 0.62 -1.42
CA ARG A 100 15.92 2.00 -1.78
C ARG A 100 15.75 2.94 -0.59
N ASN A 101 16.55 4.02 -0.57
CA ASN A 101 16.55 4.99 0.51
C ASN A 101 16.73 6.43 0.01
N ILE A 102 16.59 7.38 0.95
CA ILE A 102 16.68 8.82 0.65
C ILE A 102 18.09 9.25 0.21
N VAL A 103 19.14 8.57 0.66
CA VAL A 103 20.53 8.89 0.28
C VAL A 103 20.72 8.57 -1.19
N GLN A 104 20.33 7.39 -1.63
CA GLN A 104 20.38 6.98 -3.05
C GLN A 104 19.57 7.92 -3.95
N ASN A 105 18.42 8.43 -3.45
CA ASN A 105 17.67 9.45 -4.18
C ASN A 105 18.45 10.75 -4.30
N ALA A 106 19.02 11.24 -3.19
CA ALA A 106 19.81 12.47 -3.16
C ALA A 106 21.07 12.40 -4.07
N GLU A 107 21.75 11.26 -4.09
CA GLU A 107 22.93 11.03 -4.93
C GLU A 107 22.66 11.25 -6.43
N ARG A 108 21.44 10.96 -6.91
CA ARG A 108 21.03 11.22 -8.30
C ARG A 108 21.01 12.70 -8.66
N HIS A 109 20.88 13.56 -7.67
CA HIS A 109 20.81 15.01 -7.84
C HIS A 109 22.13 15.72 -7.48
N CYS A 110 23.14 14.98 -7.02
CA CYS A 110 24.47 15.54 -6.76
C CYS A 110 25.13 16.07 -8.04
N LYS A 111 25.87 17.17 -7.92
CA LYS A 111 26.61 17.80 -9.01
C LYS A 111 25.71 18.31 -10.17
N GLN A 112 24.41 18.40 -10.01
CA GLN A 112 23.51 19.02 -10.98
C GLN A 112 23.54 20.55 -10.78
N LYS A 113 23.51 21.31 -11.88
CA LYS A 113 23.45 22.79 -11.85
C LYS A 113 22.14 23.31 -11.28
N VAL A 114 21.05 22.56 -11.50
CA VAL A 114 19.70 22.90 -11.06
C VAL A 114 18.98 21.64 -10.60
N VAL A 115 18.30 21.73 -9.47
CA VAL A 115 17.41 20.67 -8.97
C VAL A 115 16.03 21.29 -8.74
N LEU A 116 15.00 20.73 -9.39
CA LEU A 116 13.62 21.16 -9.24
C LEU A 116 12.86 20.16 -8.35
N ASN A 117 12.31 20.65 -7.24
CA ASN A 117 11.42 19.88 -6.37
C ASN A 117 9.97 20.26 -6.63
N ILE A 118 9.16 19.27 -6.99
CA ILE A 118 7.72 19.45 -7.21
C ILE A 118 6.96 18.50 -6.27
N ASP A 119 5.96 19.02 -5.58
CA ASP A 119 5.05 18.23 -4.76
C ASP A 119 3.61 18.47 -5.21
N LEU A 120 2.86 17.39 -5.38
CA LEU A 120 1.44 17.46 -5.78
C LEU A 120 0.56 17.53 -4.54
N LYS A 121 0.01 18.71 -4.28
CA LYS A 121 -0.90 18.92 -3.13
C LYS A 121 -2.10 17.99 -3.21
N ASN A 122 -2.34 17.25 -2.12
CA ASN A 122 -3.49 16.34 -1.98
C ASN A 122 -3.58 15.29 -3.11
N PHE A 123 -2.45 14.80 -3.62
CA PHE A 123 -2.41 13.88 -4.76
C PHE A 123 -3.39 12.70 -4.62
N PHE A 124 -3.34 11.96 -3.51
CA PHE A 124 -4.18 10.77 -3.34
C PHE A 124 -5.68 11.09 -3.26
N SER A 125 -6.06 12.20 -2.66
CA SER A 125 -7.46 12.61 -2.59
C SER A 125 -8.03 13.12 -3.92
N GLN A 126 -7.16 13.42 -4.90
CA GLN A 126 -7.55 13.78 -6.26
C GLN A 126 -7.71 12.58 -7.20
N ILE A 127 -7.28 11.39 -6.77
CA ILE A 127 -7.47 10.17 -7.56
C ILE A 127 -8.89 9.66 -7.33
N HIS A 128 -9.71 9.73 -8.39
CA HIS A 128 -11.09 9.24 -8.33
C HIS A 128 -11.11 7.71 -8.32
N PHE A 129 -11.93 7.11 -7.45
CA PHE A 129 -12.07 5.66 -7.29
C PHE A 129 -12.50 4.92 -8.58
N GLY A 130 -13.19 5.57 -9.48
CA GLY A 130 -13.71 5.00 -10.73
C GLY A 130 -12.78 5.10 -11.94
N ARG A 131 -11.47 5.32 -11.72
CA ARG A 131 -10.46 5.37 -12.81
C ARG A 131 -9.59 4.15 -12.80
#